data_eecb590d4d0a0191abc9457045e3133f
#
_entry.id   eecb590d4d0a0191abc9457045e3133f
#
_cell.length_a   1.000
_cell.length_b   1.000
_cell.length_c   1.000
_cell.angle_alpha   90.00
_cell.angle_beta   90.00
_cell.angle_gamma   90.00
#
_symmetry.space_group_name_H-M   'P 1'
#
loop_
_entity.id
_entity.type
_entity.pdbx_description
1 polymer ?
#
loop_
_entity_poly.entity_id
_entity_poly.type
_entity_poly.pdbx_seq_one_letter_code
_entity_poly.pdbx_strand_id
1 'polypeptide(L)'
;LKDAPSADTSNRTQRLWAVGDWREVEWIDMEDVHSPNDDLRMRGHAAGAALVSRGEGVFWGDGELYLTATSGGPIERGQILRYQPAGDNGGRVQLFVESTDEKALNMGDNLTVAPWGHLVVCEDNYSPTIRNHVKGVDALGRLYTIARNVMEGNSEFCGAVFSPDGGTLFVNIQNPGVTYAITGPWGRISA
;
A
#
# COMPACT_ATOMS: atom_id res chain seq x y z
N LEU A 1 1.46 7.55 -16.34
CA LEU A 1 0.07 7.87 -16.72
C LEU A 1 0.06 8.35 -18.17
N LYS A 2 -0.84 7.83 -19.00
CA LYS A 2 -0.90 8.19 -20.44
C LYS A 2 -1.25 9.67 -20.66
N ASP A 3 -2.12 10.20 -19.83
CA ASP A 3 -2.60 11.59 -19.93
C ASP A 3 -1.75 12.60 -19.13
N ALA A 4 -0.80 12.11 -18.32
CA ALA A 4 0.06 12.94 -17.49
C ALA A 4 1.44 12.27 -17.24
N PRO A 5 2.31 12.24 -18.27
CA PRO A 5 3.68 11.76 -18.09
C PRO A 5 4.41 12.53 -16.99
N SER A 6 5.25 11.84 -16.23
CA SER A 6 6.01 12.38 -15.10
C SER A 6 5.15 13.05 -14.01
N ALA A 7 3.86 12.72 -13.93
CA ALA A 7 2.99 13.30 -12.91
C ALA A 7 3.39 12.88 -11.50
N ASP A 8 3.26 13.81 -10.55
CA ASP A 8 3.30 13.50 -9.14
C ASP A 8 1.94 12.97 -8.68
N THR A 9 1.88 11.67 -8.38
CA THR A 9 0.64 11.00 -7.95
C THR A 9 0.36 11.17 -6.45
N SER A 10 1.24 11.86 -5.74
CA SER A 10 1.18 11.92 -4.27
C SER A 10 0.02 12.76 -3.71
N ASN A 11 -0.57 13.65 -4.48
CA ASN A 11 -1.56 14.63 -4.01
C ASN A 11 -1.05 15.57 -2.88
N ARG A 12 0.26 15.68 -2.65
CA ARG A 12 0.83 16.47 -1.56
C ARG A 12 0.70 17.97 -1.78
N THR A 13 1.12 18.42 -2.95
CA THR A 13 1.17 19.86 -3.30
C THR A 13 0.06 20.24 -4.25
N GLN A 14 -0.27 19.37 -5.16
CA GLN A 14 -1.34 19.53 -6.13
C GLN A 14 -2.14 18.24 -6.21
N ARG A 15 -3.46 18.37 -6.12
CA ARG A 15 -4.34 17.22 -6.26
C ARG A 15 -4.44 16.83 -7.73
N LEU A 16 -3.90 15.66 -8.05
CA LEU A 16 -3.97 15.07 -9.40
C LEU A 16 -5.30 14.32 -9.62
N TRP A 17 -5.78 13.61 -8.60
CA TRP A 17 -6.93 12.72 -8.66
C TRP A 17 -7.63 12.60 -7.31
N ALA A 18 -8.86 12.09 -7.34
CA ALA A 18 -9.64 11.78 -6.14
C ALA A 18 -9.66 10.27 -5.90
N VAL A 19 -9.97 9.88 -4.67
CA VAL A 19 -10.26 8.48 -4.34
C VAL A 19 -11.39 7.97 -5.22
N GLY A 20 -11.19 6.83 -5.84
CA GLY A 20 -12.08 6.23 -6.84
C GLY A 20 -11.74 6.55 -8.29
N ASP A 21 -10.99 7.60 -8.58
CA ASP A 21 -10.59 7.95 -9.94
C ASP A 21 -9.64 6.92 -10.55
N TRP A 22 -9.92 6.56 -11.80
CA TRP A 22 -9.09 5.69 -12.62
C TRP A 22 -8.32 6.49 -13.66
N ARG A 23 -7.07 6.09 -13.92
CA ARG A 23 -6.21 6.63 -14.96
C ARG A 23 -5.63 5.53 -15.80
N GLU A 24 -5.59 5.71 -17.12
CA GLU A 24 -4.90 4.81 -18.04
C GLU A 24 -3.39 4.89 -17.85
N VAL A 25 -2.75 3.73 -17.85
CA VAL A 25 -1.29 3.60 -17.73
C VAL A 25 -0.71 2.73 -18.83
N GLU A 26 0.57 2.94 -19.06
CA GLU A 26 1.43 2.04 -19.84
C GLU A 26 2.74 1.82 -19.07
N TRP A 27 3.36 0.69 -19.31
CA TRP A 27 4.67 0.38 -18.77
C TRP A 27 5.74 1.08 -19.61
N ILE A 28 6.81 1.51 -18.97
CA ILE A 28 7.99 2.09 -19.60
C ILE A 28 9.11 1.09 -19.43
N ASP A 29 9.73 0.68 -20.54
CA ASP A 29 10.89 -0.19 -20.52
C ASP A 29 12.11 0.56 -19.93
N MET A 30 12.79 -0.10 -19.02
CA MET A 30 13.97 0.45 -18.35
C MET A 30 15.17 -0.46 -18.58
N GLU A 31 16.24 0.10 -19.07
CA GLU A 31 17.55 -0.58 -19.15
C GLU A 31 18.28 -0.51 -17.82
N ASP A 32 19.26 -1.39 -17.62
CA ASP A 32 20.14 -1.42 -16.43
C ASP A 32 19.38 -1.35 -15.10
N VAL A 33 18.44 -2.27 -14.92
CA VAL A 33 17.55 -2.34 -13.74
C VAL A 33 18.29 -2.66 -12.44
N HIS A 34 19.53 -3.14 -12.50
CA HIS A 34 20.38 -3.34 -11.32
C HIS A 34 20.72 -2.05 -10.62
N SER A 35 20.76 -0.94 -11.39
CA SER A 35 20.89 0.44 -10.88
C SER A 35 21.94 0.59 -9.75
N PRO A 36 23.22 0.30 -9.99
CA PRO A 36 24.25 0.33 -8.95
C PRO A 36 24.43 1.71 -8.29
N ASN A 37 23.93 2.77 -8.95
CA ASN A 37 23.97 4.14 -8.45
C ASN A 37 22.66 4.57 -7.75
N ASP A 38 21.74 3.65 -7.49
CA ASP A 38 20.42 3.93 -6.89
C ASP A 38 19.63 5.03 -7.64
N ASP A 39 19.69 5.03 -8.97
CA ASP A 39 19.14 6.09 -9.84
C ASP A 39 17.92 5.64 -10.66
N LEU A 40 17.48 4.38 -10.55
CA LEU A 40 16.43 3.80 -11.39
C LEU A 40 15.13 4.61 -11.32
N ARG A 41 14.69 5.02 -10.13
CA ARG A 41 13.50 5.85 -9.93
C ARG A 41 13.61 7.21 -10.62
N MET A 42 14.81 7.80 -10.64
CA MET A 42 15.06 9.10 -11.26
C MET A 42 15.08 8.99 -12.79
N ARG A 43 15.72 7.94 -13.30
CA ARG A 43 15.73 7.63 -14.74
C ARG A 43 14.32 7.30 -15.24
N GLY A 44 13.56 6.51 -14.48
CA GLY A 44 12.17 6.21 -14.78
C GLY A 44 11.31 7.49 -14.85
N HIS A 45 11.44 8.38 -13.88
CA HIS A 45 10.72 9.66 -13.87
C HIS A 45 11.13 10.55 -15.06
N ALA A 46 12.41 10.63 -15.37
CA ALA A 46 12.91 11.35 -16.55
C ALA A 46 12.39 10.76 -17.88
N ALA A 47 12.14 9.46 -17.91
CA ALA A 47 11.53 8.76 -19.06
C ALA A 47 9.98 8.89 -19.10
N GLY A 48 9.37 9.59 -18.18
CA GLY A 48 7.92 9.83 -18.13
C GLY A 48 7.15 8.97 -17.11
N ALA A 49 7.82 8.13 -16.32
CA ALA A 49 7.13 7.38 -15.28
C ALA A 49 6.58 8.30 -14.20
N ALA A 50 5.38 7.99 -13.71
CA ALA A 50 4.76 8.72 -12.62
C ALA A 50 5.56 8.58 -11.31
N LEU A 51 5.61 9.65 -10.53
CA LEU A 51 6.20 9.63 -9.21
C LEU A 51 5.21 9.01 -8.21
N VAL A 52 5.65 7.98 -7.51
CA VAL A 52 4.96 7.36 -6.36
C VAL A 52 5.73 7.71 -5.10
N SER A 53 5.04 8.25 -4.10
CA SER A 53 5.70 8.77 -2.89
C SER A 53 5.97 7.65 -1.89
N ARG A 54 7.23 7.18 -1.80
CA ARG A 54 7.64 6.01 -1.02
C ARG A 54 6.79 4.79 -1.37
N GLY A 55 6.97 4.26 -2.59
CA GLY A 55 6.38 2.99 -2.98
C GLY A 55 7.03 1.87 -2.18
N GLU A 56 6.24 1.10 -1.42
CA GLU A 56 6.72 0.07 -0.51
C GLU A 56 6.02 -1.27 -0.77
N GLY A 57 4.96 -1.60 -0.04
CA GLY A 57 4.25 -2.86 -0.20
C GLY A 57 3.62 -3.01 -1.57
N VAL A 58 3.80 -4.19 -2.15
CA VAL A 58 3.16 -4.57 -3.41
C VAL A 58 2.63 -6.01 -3.30
N PHE A 59 1.39 -6.24 -3.72
CA PHE A 59 0.80 -7.57 -3.70
C PHE A 59 -0.16 -7.78 -4.87
N TRP A 60 -0.05 -8.97 -5.47
CA TRP A 60 -0.96 -9.41 -6.51
C TRP A 60 -2.05 -10.28 -5.89
N GLY A 61 -3.29 -9.92 -6.09
CA GLY A 61 -4.44 -10.69 -5.62
C GLY A 61 -5.67 -10.46 -6.49
N ASP A 62 -6.39 -11.53 -6.78
CA ASP A 62 -7.65 -11.51 -7.52
C ASP A 62 -7.56 -10.80 -8.90
N GLY A 63 -6.43 -11.01 -9.61
CA GLY A 63 -6.22 -10.42 -10.94
C GLY A 63 -5.82 -8.94 -10.93
N GLU A 64 -5.50 -8.37 -9.79
CA GLU A 64 -5.13 -6.98 -9.60
C GLU A 64 -3.85 -6.83 -8.78
N LEU A 65 -3.16 -5.70 -8.94
CA LEU A 65 -2.01 -5.34 -8.14
C LEU A 65 -2.38 -4.20 -7.19
N TYR A 66 -2.01 -4.35 -5.94
CA TYR A 66 -2.12 -3.28 -4.94
C TYR A 66 -0.73 -2.80 -4.55
N LEU A 67 -0.56 -1.49 -4.43
CA LEU A 67 0.70 -0.82 -4.10
C LEU A 67 0.44 0.24 -3.04
N THR A 68 1.24 0.23 -1.97
CA THR A 68 1.26 1.32 -0.99
C THR A 68 2.21 2.43 -1.44
N ALA A 69 1.77 3.67 -1.26
CA ALA A 69 2.60 4.87 -1.33
C ALA A 69 2.62 5.49 0.08
N THR A 70 3.55 5.03 0.89
CA THR A 70 3.58 5.18 2.36
C THR A 70 3.48 6.63 2.83
N SER A 71 4.05 7.57 2.07
CA SER A 71 3.99 8.99 2.39
C SER A 71 3.19 9.80 1.36
N GLY A 72 2.29 9.18 0.60
CA GLY A 72 1.35 9.88 -0.26
C GLY A 72 0.19 10.51 0.51
N GLY A 73 -0.66 11.25 -0.22
CA GLY A 73 -1.80 11.97 0.32
C GLY A 73 -1.48 13.37 0.85
N PRO A 74 -2.51 14.22 1.00
CA PRO A 74 -2.34 15.63 1.37
C PRO A 74 -1.78 15.82 2.78
N ILE A 75 -1.90 14.82 3.65
CA ILE A 75 -1.34 14.84 5.01
C ILE A 75 -0.09 13.96 5.14
N GLU A 76 0.40 13.39 4.03
CA GLU A 76 1.57 12.52 3.97
C GLU A 76 1.47 11.26 4.87
N ARG A 77 0.29 10.67 4.94
CA ARG A 77 0.02 9.50 5.80
C ARG A 77 -0.38 8.25 5.02
N GLY A 78 -0.25 8.28 3.69
CA GLY A 78 -0.33 7.10 2.84
C GLY A 78 -1.47 7.14 1.83
N GLN A 79 -1.20 6.45 0.72
CA GLN A 79 -2.16 6.11 -0.32
C GLN A 79 -2.03 4.61 -0.63
N ILE A 80 -3.10 4.03 -1.14
CA ILE A 80 -3.06 2.69 -1.75
C ILE A 80 -3.54 2.85 -3.19
N LEU A 81 -2.74 2.37 -4.12
CA LEU A 81 -3.05 2.33 -5.53
C LEU A 81 -3.50 0.92 -5.90
N ARG A 82 -4.48 0.82 -6.80
CA ARG A 82 -5.01 -0.43 -7.35
C ARG A 82 -4.78 -0.43 -8.86
N TYR A 83 -4.06 -1.40 -9.36
CA TYR A 83 -3.77 -1.52 -10.79
C TYR A 83 -4.50 -2.72 -11.38
N GLN A 84 -5.19 -2.49 -12.48
CA GLN A 84 -5.80 -3.52 -13.32
C GLN A 84 -5.08 -3.58 -14.65
N PRO A 85 -4.42 -4.71 -15.00
CA PRO A 85 -3.77 -4.88 -16.28
C PRO A 85 -4.80 -4.94 -17.41
N ALA A 86 -4.42 -4.43 -18.58
CA ALA A 86 -5.19 -4.55 -19.81
C ALA A 86 -4.23 -4.57 -21.01
N GLY A 87 -4.36 -5.60 -21.84
CA GLY A 87 -3.41 -5.84 -22.93
C GLY A 87 -2.02 -6.23 -22.43
N ASP A 88 -1.04 -6.14 -23.34
CA ASP A 88 0.33 -6.62 -23.09
C ASP A 88 1.23 -5.58 -22.42
N ASN A 89 0.89 -4.29 -22.49
CA ASN A 89 1.77 -3.21 -22.03
C ASN A 89 1.03 -2.08 -21.32
N GLY A 90 -0.03 -2.36 -20.60
CA GLY A 90 -0.75 -1.28 -19.95
C GLY A 90 -1.86 -1.73 -19.03
N GLY A 91 -2.80 -0.84 -18.80
CA GLY A 91 -3.94 -1.04 -17.95
C GLY A 91 -4.44 0.27 -17.37
N ARG A 92 -5.02 0.19 -16.20
CA ARG A 92 -5.48 1.37 -15.48
C ARG A 92 -5.11 1.29 -14.01
N VAL A 93 -4.85 2.43 -13.40
CA VAL A 93 -4.56 2.57 -11.98
C VAL A 93 -5.62 3.43 -11.30
N GLN A 94 -6.02 3.04 -10.11
CA GLN A 94 -6.98 3.75 -9.27
C GLN A 94 -6.29 4.30 -8.03
N LEU A 95 -6.63 5.53 -7.63
CA LEU A 95 -6.42 5.93 -6.25
C LEU A 95 -7.49 5.25 -5.39
N PHE A 96 -7.13 4.12 -4.79
CA PHE A 96 -8.08 3.28 -4.07
C PHE A 96 -8.34 3.77 -2.65
N VAL A 97 -7.28 4.17 -1.94
CA VAL A 97 -7.34 4.76 -0.60
C VAL A 97 -6.39 5.95 -0.53
N GLU A 98 -6.82 7.00 0.18
CA GLU A 98 -5.97 8.13 0.55
C GLU A 98 -6.22 8.51 2.00
N SER A 99 -5.15 8.59 2.78
CA SER A 99 -5.26 8.99 4.18
C SER A 99 -5.55 10.50 4.29
N THR A 100 -6.63 10.81 4.99
CA THR A 100 -7.01 12.18 5.38
C THR A 100 -7.11 12.31 6.90
N ASP A 101 -6.92 11.21 7.63
CA ASP A 101 -6.88 11.14 9.10
C ASP A 101 -5.83 10.11 9.52
N GLU A 102 -4.81 10.57 10.23
CA GLU A 102 -3.71 9.72 10.71
C GLU A 102 -4.15 8.62 11.70
N LYS A 103 -5.36 8.69 12.24
CA LYS A 103 -5.94 7.63 13.06
C LYS A 103 -6.61 6.54 12.23
N ALA A 104 -7.06 6.89 11.03
CA ALA A 104 -7.67 5.95 10.11
C ALA A 104 -6.61 5.10 9.40
N LEU A 105 -5.60 5.77 8.80
CA LEU A 105 -4.44 5.14 8.18
C LEU A 105 -3.22 6.04 8.38
N ASN A 106 -2.13 5.48 8.88
CA ASN A 106 -0.91 6.23 9.13
C ASN A 106 0.32 5.49 8.60
N MET A 107 0.77 5.92 7.41
CA MET A 107 1.94 5.37 6.75
C MET A 107 1.83 3.86 6.51
N GLY A 108 0.77 3.47 5.78
CA GLY A 108 0.61 2.07 5.33
C GLY A 108 1.78 1.68 4.45
N ASP A 109 2.42 0.58 4.80
CA ASP A 109 3.65 0.11 4.20
C ASP A 109 3.45 -1.28 3.57
N ASN A 110 3.82 -2.35 4.22
CA ASN A 110 3.62 -3.70 3.73
C ASN A 110 2.13 -4.07 3.66
N LEU A 111 1.73 -4.81 2.63
CA LEU A 111 0.35 -5.26 2.47
C LEU A 111 0.26 -6.68 1.91
N THR A 112 -0.89 -7.32 2.15
CA THR A 112 -1.31 -8.59 1.52
C THR A 112 -2.81 -8.56 1.25
N VAL A 113 -3.29 -9.53 0.45
CA VAL A 113 -4.73 -9.76 0.24
C VAL A 113 -5.18 -10.91 1.13
N ALA A 114 -6.20 -10.66 1.93
CA ALA A 114 -6.82 -11.67 2.78
C ALA A 114 -7.62 -12.69 1.96
N PRO A 115 -7.85 -13.91 2.47
CA PRO A 115 -8.64 -14.95 1.77
C PRO A 115 -10.05 -14.53 1.36
N TRP A 116 -10.61 -13.50 1.99
CA TRP A 116 -11.93 -12.93 1.67
C TRP A 116 -11.85 -11.67 0.81
N GLY A 117 -10.70 -11.36 0.20
CA GLY A 117 -10.52 -10.28 -0.77
C GLY A 117 -10.24 -8.88 -0.21
N HIS A 118 -10.24 -8.70 1.11
CA HIS A 118 -9.83 -7.42 1.71
C HIS A 118 -8.31 -7.28 1.73
N LEU A 119 -7.79 -6.04 1.69
CA LEU A 119 -6.38 -5.81 1.96
C LEU A 119 -6.11 -5.87 3.46
N VAL A 120 -4.95 -6.36 3.82
CA VAL A 120 -4.36 -6.25 5.16
C VAL A 120 -3.09 -5.44 5.03
N VAL A 121 -3.01 -4.32 5.75
CA VAL A 121 -1.96 -3.30 5.63
C VAL A 121 -1.26 -3.13 6.97
N CYS A 122 0.04 -3.18 6.98
CA CYS A 122 0.90 -2.90 8.12
C CYS A 122 1.25 -1.41 8.15
N GLU A 123 1.12 -0.75 9.29
CA GLU A 123 1.51 0.64 9.48
C GLU A 123 2.97 0.77 9.94
N ASP A 124 3.69 1.76 9.38
CA ASP A 124 5.07 2.17 9.73
C ASP A 124 5.10 3.66 10.15
N ASN A 125 4.25 4.06 11.09
CA ASN A 125 4.27 5.43 11.57
C ASN A 125 5.28 5.66 12.70
N TYR A 126 5.84 6.86 12.74
CA TYR A 126 6.83 7.31 13.72
C TYR A 126 6.22 8.20 14.80
N SER A 127 4.90 8.23 14.94
CA SER A 127 4.22 9.05 15.94
C SER A 127 4.55 8.59 17.37
N PRO A 128 4.87 9.50 18.28
CA PRO A 128 5.06 9.15 19.68
C PRO A 128 3.72 8.86 20.41
N THR A 129 2.60 9.23 19.84
CA THR A 129 1.27 9.15 20.46
C THR A 129 0.30 8.22 19.74
N ILE A 130 0.49 7.95 18.45
CA ILE A 130 -0.35 7.07 17.66
C ILE A 130 0.37 5.76 17.46
N ARG A 131 -0.26 4.68 17.89
CA ARG A 131 0.29 3.32 17.75
C ARG A 131 0.16 2.82 16.32
N ASN A 132 1.11 2.01 15.89
CA ASN A 132 1.04 1.25 14.65
C ASN A 132 -0.06 0.18 14.74
N HIS A 133 -0.76 -0.03 13.64
CA HIS A 133 -1.83 -1.01 13.51
C HIS A 133 -1.59 -1.95 12.33
N VAL A 134 -2.24 -3.09 12.39
CA VAL A 134 -2.61 -3.85 11.21
C VAL A 134 -4.02 -3.39 10.84
N LYS A 135 -4.16 -2.80 9.66
CA LYS A 135 -5.44 -2.30 9.12
C LYS A 135 -6.01 -3.27 8.11
N GLY A 136 -7.33 -3.37 8.07
CA GLY A 136 -8.05 -3.96 6.96
C GLY A 136 -8.62 -2.89 6.05
N VAL A 137 -8.70 -3.19 4.75
CA VAL A 137 -9.36 -2.33 3.74
C VAL A 137 -10.32 -3.19 2.96
N ASP A 138 -11.61 -2.86 2.99
CA ASP A 138 -12.62 -3.62 2.25
C ASP A 138 -12.64 -3.27 0.75
N ALA A 139 -13.49 -3.95 -0.01
CA ALA A 139 -13.61 -3.76 -1.45
C ALA A 139 -14.06 -2.33 -1.87
N LEU A 140 -14.60 -1.54 -0.93
CA LEU A 140 -15.01 -0.15 -1.14
C LEU A 140 -13.95 0.85 -0.65
N GLY A 141 -12.79 0.39 -0.19
CA GLY A 141 -11.73 1.24 0.36
C GLY A 141 -11.98 1.69 1.81
N ARG A 142 -12.95 1.11 2.52
CA ARG A 142 -13.23 1.45 3.91
C ARG A 142 -12.23 0.77 4.84
N LEU A 143 -11.68 1.55 5.76
CA LEU A 143 -10.65 1.13 6.70
C LEU A 143 -11.25 0.61 8.00
N TYR A 144 -10.65 -0.47 8.54
CA TYR A 144 -10.92 -0.99 9.87
C TYR A 144 -9.64 -1.48 10.53
N THR A 145 -9.64 -1.65 11.85
CA THR A 145 -8.46 -2.12 12.60
C THR A 145 -8.57 -3.60 12.89
N ILE A 146 -7.52 -4.35 12.54
CA ILE A 146 -7.37 -5.78 12.85
C ILE A 146 -6.59 -5.96 14.16
N ALA A 147 -5.43 -5.30 14.27
CA ALA A 147 -4.57 -5.37 15.44
C ALA A 147 -3.91 -4.02 15.75
N ARG A 148 -3.50 -3.85 16.99
CA ARG A 148 -2.81 -2.65 17.46
C ARG A 148 -1.52 -3.05 18.17
N ASN A 149 -0.41 -2.39 17.86
CA ASN A 149 0.83 -2.56 18.59
C ASN A 149 0.71 -1.92 19.98
N VAL A 150 0.88 -2.73 21.02
CA VAL A 150 0.90 -2.30 22.43
C VAL A 150 2.27 -2.47 23.07
N MET A 151 3.26 -2.92 22.31
CA MET A 151 4.64 -3.05 22.80
C MET A 151 5.26 -1.67 23.04
N GLU A 152 6.23 -1.64 23.92
CA GLU A 152 7.08 -0.46 24.10
C GLU A 152 7.84 -0.14 22.82
N GLY A 153 8.05 1.15 22.51
CA GLY A 153 8.79 1.61 21.33
C GLY A 153 7.96 1.81 20.07
N ASN A 154 6.71 1.32 20.00
CA ASN A 154 5.81 1.51 18.83
C ASN A 154 6.44 1.17 17.48
N SER A 155 7.25 0.10 17.40
CA SER A 155 7.83 -0.35 16.14
C SER A 155 6.74 -0.75 15.14
N GLU A 156 7.06 -0.68 13.86
CA GLU A 156 6.16 -1.02 12.76
C GLU A 156 5.71 -2.48 12.76
N PHE A 157 4.56 -2.71 12.17
CA PHE A 157 4.17 -4.04 11.70
C PHE A 157 4.73 -4.28 10.29
N CYS A 158 5.12 -5.52 9.99
CA CYS A 158 5.61 -5.89 8.66
C CYS A 158 5.35 -7.37 8.34
N GLY A 159 5.45 -7.72 7.06
CA GLY A 159 5.42 -9.10 6.57
C GLY A 159 4.09 -9.82 6.81
N ALA A 160 2.95 -9.13 6.70
CA ALA A 160 1.64 -9.75 6.84
C ALA A 160 1.39 -10.81 5.76
N VAL A 161 1.02 -12.04 6.19
CA VAL A 161 0.69 -13.14 5.29
C VAL A 161 -0.29 -14.11 5.95
N PHE A 162 -1.22 -14.67 5.18
CA PHE A 162 -2.11 -15.72 5.67
C PHE A 162 -1.52 -17.11 5.47
N SER A 163 -1.85 -18.02 6.39
CA SER A 163 -1.64 -19.46 6.18
C SER A 163 -2.37 -19.93 4.92
N PRO A 164 -1.93 -21.04 4.28
CA PRO A 164 -2.56 -21.54 3.07
C PRO A 164 -4.06 -21.87 3.21
N ASP A 165 -4.50 -22.25 4.41
CA ASP A 165 -5.90 -22.51 4.74
C ASP A 165 -6.71 -21.21 5.08
N GLY A 166 -6.03 -20.05 5.10
CA GLY A 166 -6.64 -18.78 5.43
C GLY A 166 -7.03 -18.59 6.90
N GLY A 167 -6.72 -19.55 7.76
CA GLY A 167 -7.16 -19.54 9.16
C GLY A 167 -6.31 -18.66 10.08
N THR A 168 -5.06 -18.42 9.72
CA THR A 168 -4.09 -17.70 10.56
C THR A 168 -3.40 -16.59 9.79
N LEU A 169 -3.42 -15.39 10.34
CA LEU A 169 -2.62 -14.26 9.88
C LEU A 169 -1.28 -14.26 10.64
N PHE A 170 -0.17 -14.37 9.92
CA PHE A 170 1.15 -14.10 10.47
C PHE A 170 1.53 -12.66 10.20
N VAL A 171 2.09 -11.99 11.20
CA VAL A 171 2.59 -10.62 11.08
C VAL A 171 3.75 -10.41 12.04
N ASN A 172 4.71 -9.58 11.67
CA ASN A 172 5.88 -9.29 12.48
C ASN A 172 5.81 -7.87 13.05
N ILE A 173 6.45 -7.68 14.19
CA ILE A 173 6.88 -6.37 14.68
C ILE A 173 8.40 -6.30 14.48
N GLN A 174 8.88 -5.31 13.72
CA GLN A 174 10.27 -5.21 13.29
C GLN A 174 11.25 -5.18 14.47
N ASN A 175 10.98 -4.40 15.49
CA ASN A 175 11.76 -4.34 16.73
C ASN A 175 10.89 -4.70 17.93
N PRO A 176 11.26 -5.74 18.69
CA PRO A 176 12.55 -6.47 18.72
C PRO A 176 12.61 -7.73 17.82
N GLY A 177 11.82 -7.83 16.75
CA GLY A 177 11.81 -8.98 15.87
C GLY A 177 10.90 -10.10 16.37
N VAL A 178 9.60 -9.81 16.56
CA VAL A 178 8.60 -10.75 17.05
C VAL A 178 7.61 -11.09 15.94
N THR A 179 7.35 -12.37 15.75
CA THR A 179 6.29 -12.85 14.86
C THR A 179 5.05 -13.24 15.66
N TYR A 180 3.90 -12.75 15.27
CA TYR A 180 2.60 -13.12 15.80
C TYR A 180 1.86 -14.01 14.84
N ALA A 181 1.18 -15.02 15.37
CA ALA A 181 0.18 -15.82 14.68
C ALA A 181 -1.20 -15.43 15.26
N ILE A 182 -2.02 -14.81 14.44
CA ILE A 182 -3.31 -14.27 14.85
C ILE A 182 -4.41 -15.14 14.22
N THR A 183 -5.25 -15.74 15.04
CA THR A 183 -6.48 -16.39 14.63
C THR A 183 -7.66 -15.49 14.97
N GLY A 184 -8.65 -15.43 14.10
CA GLY A 184 -9.77 -14.53 14.28
C GLY A 184 -11.06 -15.05 13.68
N PRO A 185 -12.18 -14.38 13.94
CA PRO A 185 -13.46 -14.72 13.35
C PRO A 185 -13.56 -14.19 11.92
N TRP A 186 -12.63 -14.61 11.05
CA TRP A 186 -12.47 -14.08 9.70
C TRP A 186 -13.76 -14.11 8.87
N GLY A 187 -14.58 -15.16 9.04
CA GLY A 187 -15.87 -15.26 8.38
C GLY A 187 -16.91 -14.18 8.76
N ARG A 188 -16.65 -13.39 9.82
CA ARG A 188 -17.50 -12.24 10.19
C ARG A 188 -17.04 -10.94 9.52
N ILE A 189 -15.82 -10.91 9.04
CA ILE A 189 -15.25 -9.73 8.35
C ILE A 189 -15.63 -9.75 6.86
N SER A 190 -15.85 -10.94 6.33
CA SER A 190 -16.22 -11.18 4.92
C SER A 190 -17.71 -10.99 4.60
N ALA A 191 -18.53 -10.66 5.57
CA ALA A 191 -19.99 -10.54 5.41
C ALA A 191 -20.45 -9.11 5.08
#